data_ad6006c91e049d8802799bf778687475
#
_entry.id   ad6006c91e049d8802799bf778687475
#
_cell.length_a   1.000
_cell.length_b   1.000
_cell.length_c   1.000
_cell.angle_alpha   90.00
_cell.angle_beta   90.00
_cell.angle_gamma   90.00
#
_symmetry.space_group_name_H-M   'P 1'
#
loop_
_entity.id
_entity.type
_entity.pdbx_description
1 polymer ?
#
loop_
_entity_poly.entity_id
_entity_poly.type
_entity_poly.pdbx_seq_one_letter_code
_entity_poly.pdbx_strand_id
1 'polypeptide(L)'
;MPTSEAVGAIARGKSLVVVGDPKQMPPTSFFSSNNIDEEDESIDDLESILQDCQALGIPSLQLNWHYRSRHESLIAFSNNEYYGGELITFPSTDDQKTKVRFVKINGVYEKGGKGMEC
;
A
#
# COMPACT_ATOMS: atom_id res chain seq x y z
N MET A 1 6.73 -5.64 -5.73
CA MET A 1 7.89 -6.25 -6.39
C MET A 1 7.47 -6.56 -7.81
N PRO A 2 8.18 -6.06 -8.82
CA PRO A 2 7.93 -6.39 -10.21
C PRO A 2 8.10 -7.89 -10.47
N THR A 3 7.33 -8.42 -11.40
CA THR A 3 7.38 -9.85 -11.74
C THR A 3 8.74 -10.24 -12.31
N SER A 4 9.38 -9.36 -13.09
CA SER A 4 10.72 -9.57 -13.64
C SER A 4 11.79 -9.88 -12.58
N GLU A 5 11.68 -9.28 -11.41
CA GLU A 5 12.60 -9.54 -10.28
C GLU A 5 12.32 -10.88 -9.59
N ALA A 6 11.08 -11.37 -9.67
CA ALA A 6 10.64 -12.59 -9.01
C ALA A 6 10.91 -13.87 -9.83
N VAL A 7 11.06 -13.75 -11.15
CA VAL A 7 11.15 -14.91 -12.07
C VAL A 7 12.25 -15.89 -11.67
N GLY A 8 13.41 -15.40 -11.27
CA GLY A 8 14.51 -16.26 -10.85
C GLY A 8 14.22 -17.11 -9.60
N ALA A 9 13.44 -16.57 -8.67
CA ALA A 9 13.01 -17.29 -7.48
C ALA A 9 11.88 -18.28 -7.81
N ILE A 10 10.91 -17.85 -8.61
CA ILE A 10 9.77 -18.66 -9.05
C ILE A 10 10.24 -19.92 -9.78
N ALA A 11 11.19 -19.78 -10.69
CA ALA A 11 11.72 -20.89 -11.49
C ALA A 11 12.40 -21.98 -10.65
N ARG A 12 12.79 -21.70 -9.43
CA ARG A 12 13.42 -22.65 -8.50
C ARG A 12 12.45 -23.33 -7.53
N GLY A 13 11.23 -22.79 -7.43
CA GLY A 13 10.21 -23.30 -6.53
C GLY A 13 9.34 -24.39 -7.16
N LYS A 14 8.85 -25.31 -6.34
CA LYS A 14 7.80 -26.26 -6.74
C LYS A 14 6.40 -25.70 -6.46
N SER A 15 6.30 -24.71 -5.60
CA SER A 15 5.06 -24.06 -5.22
C SER A 15 5.33 -22.58 -5.01
N LEU A 16 4.34 -21.75 -5.27
CA LEU A 16 4.40 -20.30 -5.14
C LEU A 16 3.32 -19.83 -4.16
N VAL A 17 3.71 -19.01 -3.21
CA VAL A 17 2.81 -18.24 -2.36
C VAL A 17 3.22 -16.78 -2.47
N VAL A 18 2.31 -15.94 -2.94
CA VAL A 18 2.52 -14.49 -3.06
C VAL A 18 1.71 -13.80 -1.99
N VAL A 19 2.36 -12.94 -1.22
CA VAL A 19 1.72 -12.13 -0.17
C VAL A 19 1.90 -10.66 -0.51
N GLY A 20 0.82 -9.91 -0.46
CA GLY A 20 0.84 -8.50 -0.77
C GLY A 20 -0.51 -7.85 -0.50
N ASP A 21 -0.61 -6.57 -0.81
CA ASP A 21 -1.82 -5.78 -0.63
C ASP A 21 -2.03 -4.90 -1.87
N PRO A 22 -3.05 -5.20 -2.70
CA PRO A 22 -3.31 -4.45 -3.93
C PRO A 22 -3.85 -3.03 -3.67
N LYS A 23 -4.20 -2.71 -2.43
CA LYS A 23 -4.68 -1.39 -2.01
C LYS A 23 -3.56 -0.47 -1.53
N GLN A 24 -2.36 -1.01 -1.33
CA GLN A 24 -1.18 -0.21 -1.03
C GLN A 24 -0.54 0.31 -2.32
N MET A 25 0.29 1.34 -2.15
CA MET A 25 1.01 1.92 -3.29
C MET A 25 1.88 0.86 -3.97
N PRO A 26 1.90 0.83 -5.31
CA PRO A 26 2.82 -0.04 -6.04
C PRO A 26 4.28 0.31 -5.74
N PRO A 27 5.22 -0.57 -6.04
CA PRO A 27 6.64 -0.26 -5.98
C PRO A 27 6.91 1.01 -6.81
N THR A 28 7.54 2.00 -6.20
CA THR A 28 7.88 3.24 -6.92
C THR A 28 9.26 3.12 -7.54
N SER A 29 9.37 3.43 -8.83
CA SER A 29 10.66 3.60 -9.53
C SER A 29 11.32 4.94 -9.22
N PHE A 30 10.82 5.69 -8.25
CA PHE A 30 11.28 7.05 -7.94
C PHE A 30 12.78 7.16 -7.69
N PHE A 31 13.42 6.10 -7.21
CA PHE A 31 14.87 6.07 -7.00
C PHE A 31 15.66 5.45 -8.17
N SER A 32 14.99 4.93 -9.18
CA SER A 32 15.64 4.30 -10.33
C SER A 32 15.93 5.27 -11.48
N SER A 33 15.34 6.48 -11.44
CA SER A 33 15.47 7.45 -12.53
C SER A 33 16.61 8.44 -12.26
N ASN A 34 17.86 8.00 -12.42
CA ASN A 34 18.99 8.91 -12.59
C ASN A 34 19.37 9.15 -14.07
N ASN A 35 18.59 8.64 -15.02
CA ASN A 35 18.77 8.95 -16.45
C ASN A 35 17.39 9.20 -17.04
N ILE A 36 17.02 10.47 -17.06
CA ILE A 36 15.81 10.95 -17.75
C ILE A 36 16.26 11.29 -19.18
N ASP A 37 16.06 10.37 -20.10
CA ASP A 37 15.84 10.71 -21.48
C ASP A 37 14.33 10.80 -21.67
N GLU A 38 13.83 12.01 -21.95
CA GLU A 38 12.44 12.46 -21.88
C GLU A 38 11.52 11.91 -23.00
N GLU A 39 11.87 10.83 -23.70
CA GLU A 39 11.12 10.38 -24.88
C GLU A 39 10.59 8.95 -24.83
N ASP A 40 10.71 8.22 -23.74
CA ASP A 40 10.07 6.92 -23.58
C ASP A 40 9.21 6.90 -22.33
N GLU A 41 8.00 7.48 -22.42
CA GLU A 41 6.86 7.11 -21.58
C GLU A 41 6.42 5.68 -21.95
N SER A 42 7.31 4.73 -21.96
CA SER A 42 6.93 3.36 -21.72
C SER A 42 6.50 3.32 -20.27
N ILE A 43 5.19 3.34 -20.06
CA ILE A 43 4.54 2.84 -18.87
C ILE A 43 4.99 1.39 -18.77
N ASP A 44 6.23 1.21 -18.38
CA ASP A 44 6.78 -0.08 -18.06
C ASP A 44 5.96 -0.58 -16.87
N ASP A 45 5.15 -1.55 -17.15
CA ASP A 45 4.28 -2.31 -16.30
C ASP A 45 4.82 -2.40 -14.89
N LEU A 46 4.42 -1.45 -14.07
CA LEU A 46 4.60 -1.50 -12.62
C LEU A 46 3.67 -2.55 -12.01
N GLU A 47 3.26 -3.53 -12.82
CA GLU A 47 2.46 -4.64 -12.39
C GLU A 47 3.26 -5.46 -11.38
N SER A 48 2.69 -5.57 -10.22
CA SER A 48 3.28 -6.39 -9.18
C SER A 48 2.96 -7.85 -9.46
N ILE A 49 3.87 -8.75 -9.10
CA ILE A 49 3.63 -10.20 -9.16
C ILE A 49 2.28 -10.61 -8.57
N LEU A 50 1.76 -9.85 -7.60
CA LEU A 50 0.45 -10.10 -7.01
C LEU A 50 -0.66 -9.87 -8.04
N GLN A 51 -0.59 -8.79 -8.82
CA GLN A 51 -1.56 -8.47 -9.86
C GLN A 51 -1.51 -9.51 -10.99
N ASP A 52 -0.32 -9.93 -11.39
CA ASP A 52 -0.15 -10.98 -12.39
C ASP A 52 -0.77 -12.30 -11.92
N CYS A 53 -0.53 -12.68 -10.66
CA CYS A 53 -1.13 -13.89 -10.08
C CYS A 53 -2.66 -13.79 -10.04
N GLN A 54 -3.21 -12.62 -9.75
CA GLN A 54 -4.66 -12.39 -9.77
C GLN A 54 -5.24 -12.47 -11.18
N ALA A 55 -4.56 -11.87 -12.16
CA ALA A 55 -4.95 -11.91 -13.57
C ALA A 55 -4.94 -13.35 -14.14
N LEU A 56 -4.01 -14.19 -13.67
CA LEU A 56 -3.94 -15.60 -14.01
C LEU A 56 -5.01 -16.46 -13.29
N GLY A 57 -5.82 -15.88 -12.42
CA GLY A 57 -6.85 -16.59 -11.68
C GLY A 57 -6.32 -17.53 -10.60
N ILE A 58 -5.12 -17.30 -10.09
CA ILE A 58 -4.57 -18.09 -8.99
C ILE A 58 -5.45 -17.88 -7.75
N PRO A 59 -5.84 -18.95 -7.05
CA PRO A 59 -6.67 -18.85 -5.85
C PRO A 59 -6.06 -17.90 -4.82
N SER A 60 -6.87 -16.96 -4.33
CA SER A 60 -6.44 -15.96 -3.36
C SER A 60 -7.30 -16.02 -2.09
N LEU A 61 -6.67 -15.72 -0.97
CA LEU A 61 -7.32 -15.61 0.33
C LEU A 61 -6.96 -14.25 0.94
N GLN A 62 -7.95 -13.56 1.48
CA GLN A 62 -7.75 -12.32 2.18
C GLN A 62 -7.40 -12.58 3.64
N LEU A 63 -6.38 -11.85 4.13
CA LEU A 63 -6.02 -11.83 5.55
C LEU A 63 -6.80 -10.72 6.24
N ASN A 64 -7.78 -11.09 7.06
CA ASN A 64 -8.71 -10.12 7.64
C ASN A 64 -8.27 -9.60 9.00
N TRP A 65 -7.32 -10.26 9.68
CA TRP A 65 -6.86 -9.81 10.98
C TRP A 65 -5.85 -8.67 10.88
N HIS A 66 -6.23 -7.52 11.44
CA HIS A 66 -5.35 -6.34 11.53
C HIS A 66 -4.88 -6.16 12.97
N TYR A 67 -3.57 -6.25 13.18
CA TYR A 67 -2.96 -6.18 14.53
C TYR A 67 -1.98 -5.02 14.70
N ARG A 68 -1.65 -4.30 13.60
CA ARG A 68 -0.62 -3.25 13.63
C ARG A 68 -1.11 -1.98 14.34
N SER A 69 -2.37 -1.61 14.18
CA SER A 69 -2.94 -0.43 14.84
C SER A 69 -3.25 -0.73 16.29
N ARG A 70 -2.72 0.10 17.19
CA ARG A 70 -2.97 -0.04 18.64
C ARG A 70 -4.40 0.33 19.05
N HIS A 71 -5.11 1.03 18.18
CA HIS A 71 -6.49 1.42 18.38
C HIS A 71 -7.25 1.29 17.07
N GLU A 72 -8.45 0.78 17.14
CA GLU A 72 -9.30 0.51 15.98
C GLU A 72 -9.61 1.76 15.13
N SER A 73 -9.75 2.92 15.77
CA SER A 73 -10.02 4.17 15.05
C SER A 73 -8.92 4.57 14.07
N LEU A 74 -7.69 4.06 14.23
CA LEU A 74 -6.58 4.37 13.33
C LEU A 74 -6.73 3.71 11.96
N ILE A 75 -7.39 2.56 11.90
CA ILE A 75 -7.62 1.82 10.65
C ILE A 75 -9.06 1.94 10.14
N ALA A 76 -9.97 2.47 10.97
CA ALA A 76 -11.40 2.49 10.67
C ALA A 76 -11.72 3.13 9.31
N PHE A 77 -11.11 4.27 9.00
CA PHE A 77 -11.31 4.93 7.71
C PHE A 77 -10.84 4.04 6.55
N SER A 78 -9.61 3.56 6.60
CA SER A 78 -9.06 2.70 5.54
C SER A 78 -9.83 1.39 5.41
N ASN A 79 -10.27 0.82 6.53
CA ASN A 79 -11.08 -0.40 6.51
C ASN A 79 -12.39 -0.18 5.75
N ASN A 80 -13.08 0.92 6.03
CA ASN A 80 -14.34 1.23 5.36
C ASN A 80 -14.15 1.54 3.86
N GLU A 81 -13.17 2.38 3.52
CA GLU A 81 -12.99 2.89 2.17
C GLU A 81 -12.34 1.89 1.20
N TYR A 82 -11.41 1.07 1.70
CA TYR A 82 -10.56 0.24 0.84
C TYR A 82 -10.74 -1.26 1.04
N TYR A 83 -11.16 -1.68 2.24
CA TYR A 83 -11.26 -3.10 2.59
C TYR A 83 -12.70 -3.56 2.87
N GLY A 84 -13.69 -2.73 2.51
CA GLY A 84 -15.10 -3.09 2.63
C GLY A 84 -15.60 -3.35 4.05
N GLY A 85 -14.87 -2.88 5.06
CA GLY A 85 -15.19 -3.14 6.46
C GLY A 85 -14.80 -4.55 6.96
N GLU A 86 -14.10 -5.34 6.15
CA GLU A 86 -13.83 -6.75 6.44
C GLU A 86 -12.63 -6.98 7.38
N LEU A 87 -11.84 -5.93 7.65
CA LEU A 87 -10.72 -6.06 8.57
C LEU A 87 -11.21 -6.16 10.01
N ILE A 88 -10.78 -7.21 10.69
CA ILE A 88 -11.07 -7.49 12.08
C ILE A 88 -9.95 -6.90 12.93
N THR A 89 -10.29 -6.03 13.86
CA THR A 89 -9.34 -5.40 14.78
C THR A 89 -9.49 -5.98 16.19
N PHE A 90 -8.42 -5.92 16.96
CA PHE A 90 -8.50 -6.22 18.37
C PHE A 90 -9.09 -5.02 19.10
N PRO A 91 -10.06 -5.23 20.03
CA PRO A 91 -10.61 -4.14 20.81
C PRO A 91 -9.53 -3.48 21.67
N SER A 92 -9.56 -2.16 21.69
CA SER A 92 -8.67 -1.38 22.53
C SER A 92 -9.20 -1.35 23.97
N THR A 93 -8.31 -1.26 24.93
CA THR A 93 -8.69 -1.07 26.36
C THR A 93 -9.25 0.33 26.63
N ASP A 94 -9.05 1.27 25.72
CA ASP A 94 -9.54 2.66 25.80
C ASP A 94 -10.36 2.96 24.53
N ASP A 95 -11.57 2.42 24.48
CA ASP A 95 -12.50 2.52 23.33
C ASP A 95 -13.37 3.80 23.37
N GLN A 96 -13.32 4.55 24.47
CA GLN A 96 -14.18 5.73 24.66
C GLN A 96 -13.72 6.98 23.88
N LYS A 97 -12.50 6.98 23.34
CA LYS A 97 -11.95 8.14 22.63
C LYS A 97 -11.30 7.73 21.33
N THR A 98 -11.76 8.30 20.23
CA THR A 98 -11.04 8.17 18.94
C THR A 98 -9.63 8.73 19.06
N LYS A 99 -8.66 8.03 18.49
CA LYS A 99 -7.25 8.46 18.43
C LYS A 99 -6.94 9.27 17.16
N VAL A 100 -7.95 9.52 16.34
CA VAL A 100 -7.85 10.36 15.14
C VAL A 100 -8.60 11.65 15.37
N ARG A 101 -7.94 12.77 15.12
CA ARG A 101 -8.52 14.11 15.26
C ARG A 101 -8.16 14.94 14.04
N PHE A 102 -9.15 15.58 13.44
CA PHE A 102 -8.94 16.58 12.41
C PHE A 102 -8.71 17.94 13.06
N VAL A 103 -7.61 18.59 12.70
CA VAL A 103 -7.30 19.95 13.11
C VAL A 103 -7.10 20.80 11.85
N LYS A 104 -8.01 21.75 11.63
CA LYS A 104 -7.89 22.69 10.51
C LYS A 104 -6.97 23.84 10.94
N ILE A 105 -5.91 24.06 10.20
CA ILE A 105 -5.00 25.21 10.37
C ILE A 105 -5.12 26.13 9.16
N ASN A 106 -4.97 27.43 9.37
CA ASN A 106 -4.88 28.41 8.29
C ASN A 106 -3.41 28.60 7.92
N GLY A 107 -2.91 27.70 7.09
CA GLY A 107 -1.54 27.74 6.59
C GLY A 107 -1.52 27.87 5.07
N VAL A 108 -0.43 28.41 4.55
CA VAL A 108 -0.16 28.45 3.11
C VAL A 108 0.92 27.43 2.80
N TYR A 109 0.63 26.55 1.82
CA TYR A 109 1.62 25.60 1.33
C TYR A 109 2.35 26.18 0.13
N GLU A 110 3.65 26.41 0.27
CA GLU A 110 4.52 26.77 -0.85
C GLU A 110 5.21 25.54 -1.40
N LYS A 111 4.91 25.20 -2.66
CA LYS A 111 5.52 24.06 -3.35
C LYS A 111 7.02 24.32 -3.54
N GLY A 112 7.88 23.54 -2.88
CA GLY A 112 9.35 23.68 -2.92
C GLY A 112 9.96 24.44 -1.77
N GLY A 113 9.18 24.95 -0.82
CA GLY A 113 9.67 25.56 0.41
C GLY A 113 10.25 24.56 1.39
N LYS A 114 11.26 24.98 2.16
CA LYS A 114 11.92 24.18 3.21
C LYS A 114 11.10 24.13 4.52
N GLY A 115 9.87 23.70 4.48
CA GLY A 115 9.06 23.51 5.67
C GLY A 115 7.80 24.37 5.71
N MET A 116 6.89 24.03 6.61
CA MET A 116 5.71 24.81 6.94
C MET A 116 6.07 25.78 8.05
N GLU A 117 6.03 27.07 7.78
CA GLU A 117 5.99 28.07 8.86
C GLU A 117 4.55 28.16 9.37
N CYS A 118 4.37 27.84 10.64
CA CYS A 118 3.12 27.99 11.38
C CYS A 118 3.12 29.30 12.15
#